data_5d233129aef9415063556cde263ff1e6
#
_entry.id   5d233129aef9415063556cde263ff1e6
#
_cell.length_a   1.000
_cell.length_b   1.000
_cell.length_c   1.000
_cell.angle_alpha   90.00
_cell.angle_beta   90.00
_cell.angle_gamma   90.00
#
_symmetry.space_group_name_H-M   'P 1'
#
loop_
_entity.id
_entity.type
_entity.pdbx_description
1 polymer ?
#
loop_
_entity_poly.entity_id
_entity_poly.type
_entity_poly.pdbx_seq_one_letter_code
_entity_poly.pdbx_strand_id
1 'polypeptide(L)'
;MKQHKFKRMAYDLMELMKSDRFQVDFKYNIIWLTHFDDSYEKGLRNISLDNRVDKENKMLAKFELAKKVIKGECLIDERNNQS
;
A
#
# COMPACT_ATOMS: atom_id res chain seq x y z
N MET A 1 -8.98 5.29 -12.30
CA MET A 1 -8.99 6.46 -11.40
C MET A 1 -8.22 7.60 -12.04
N LYS A 2 -8.68 8.81 -11.84
CA LYS A 2 -7.97 9.98 -12.36
C LYS A 2 -6.61 10.14 -11.69
N GLN A 3 -5.63 10.63 -12.45
CA GLN A 3 -4.25 10.70 -12.00
C GLN A 3 -4.06 11.52 -10.71
N HIS A 4 -4.74 12.65 -10.60
CA HIS A 4 -4.57 13.48 -9.41
C HIS A 4 -5.12 12.80 -8.14
N LYS A 5 -6.18 12.01 -8.26
CA LYS A 5 -6.70 11.24 -7.13
C LYS A 5 -5.74 10.12 -6.75
N PHE A 6 -5.18 9.45 -7.75
CA PHE A 6 -4.23 8.37 -7.51
C PHE A 6 -2.98 8.90 -6.82
N LYS A 7 -2.46 10.02 -7.30
CA LYS A 7 -1.30 10.67 -6.70
C LYS A 7 -1.60 11.10 -5.25
N ARG A 8 -2.81 11.57 -5.00
CA ARG A 8 -3.21 11.95 -3.64
C ARG A 8 -3.17 10.76 -2.69
N MET A 9 -3.57 9.58 -3.16
CA MET A 9 -3.50 8.37 -2.34
C MET A 9 -2.05 8.08 -1.93
N ALA A 10 -1.10 8.26 -2.84
CA ALA A 10 0.32 8.05 -2.51
C ALA A 10 0.76 9.03 -1.42
N TYR A 11 0.41 10.30 -1.55
CA TYR A 11 0.77 11.30 -0.54
C TYR A 11 0.11 11.01 0.81
N ASP A 12 -1.14 10.56 0.82
CA ASP A 12 -1.81 10.23 2.06
C ASP A 12 -1.09 9.09 2.79
N LEU A 13 -0.63 8.08 2.05
CA LEU A 13 0.14 7.00 2.67
C LEU A 13 1.46 7.51 3.22
N MET A 14 2.15 8.37 2.48
CA MET A 14 3.41 8.93 2.93
C MET A 14 3.24 9.74 4.22
N GLU A 15 2.15 10.51 4.33
CA GLU A 15 1.88 11.32 5.50
C GLU A 15 1.58 10.49 6.75
N LEU A 16 1.06 9.28 6.56
CA LEU A 16 0.76 8.39 7.69
C LEU A 16 1.99 7.72 8.26
N MET A 17 3.08 7.65 7.50
CA MET A 17 4.29 6.96 7.96
C MET A 17 4.95 7.70 9.10
N LYS A 18 5.26 6.97 10.19
CA LYS A 18 5.92 7.53 11.37
C LYS A 18 7.19 6.79 11.73
N SER A 19 7.65 5.89 10.87
CA SER A 19 8.86 5.12 11.13
C SER A 19 9.48 4.68 9.81
N ASP A 20 10.72 4.21 9.89
CA ASP A 20 11.44 3.68 8.72
C ASP A 20 11.09 2.22 8.41
N ARG A 21 10.09 1.67 9.13
CA ARG A 21 9.61 0.31 8.83
C ARG A 21 8.74 0.27 7.59
N PHE A 22 8.40 1.41 7.03
CA PHE A 22 7.54 1.50 5.85
C PHE A 22 8.26 2.28 4.75
N GLN A 23 7.98 1.90 3.52
CA GLN A 23 8.48 2.60 2.35
C GLN A 23 7.35 2.71 1.34
N VAL A 24 7.10 3.93 0.86
CA VAL A 24 6.12 4.17 -0.18
C VAL A 24 6.86 4.60 -1.44
N ASP A 25 6.68 3.85 -2.51
CA ASP A 25 7.24 4.18 -3.82
C ASP A 25 6.10 4.56 -4.74
N PHE A 26 6.27 5.64 -5.47
CA PHE A 26 5.26 6.13 -6.38
C PHE A 26 5.87 6.35 -7.76
N LYS A 27 5.26 5.70 -8.75
CA LYS A 27 5.50 5.97 -10.15
C LYS A 27 4.16 6.34 -10.76
N TYR A 28 4.16 7.01 -11.86
CA TYR A 28 2.98 7.64 -12.45
C TYR A 28 1.66 6.86 -12.22
N ASN A 29 1.66 5.55 -12.49
CA ASN A 29 0.45 4.73 -12.39
C ASN A 29 0.52 3.64 -11.32
N ILE A 30 1.57 3.60 -10.52
CA ILE A 30 1.74 2.51 -9.55
C ILE A 30 2.20 3.08 -8.21
N ILE A 31 1.59 2.58 -7.13
CA ILE A 31 2.01 2.87 -5.77
C ILE A 31 2.41 1.54 -5.14
N TRP A 32 3.58 1.49 -4.50
CA TRP A 32 3.98 0.35 -3.68
C TRP A 32 4.14 0.79 -2.24
N LEU A 33 3.51 0.05 -1.33
CA LEU A 33 3.82 0.15 0.09
C LEU A 33 4.59 -1.09 0.48
N THR A 34 5.79 -0.91 1.04
CA THR A 34 6.58 -2.01 1.57
C THR A 34 6.62 -1.88 3.09
N HIS A 35 6.35 -2.98 3.79
CA HIS A 35 6.41 -3.05 5.24
C HIS A 35 7.53 -4.02 5.63
N PHE A 36 8.49 -3.52 6.41
CA PHE A 36 9.63 -4.30 6.91
C PHE A 36 9.30 -4.74 8.34
N ASP A 37 9.18 -6.04 8.55
CA ASP A 37 8.80 -6.58 9.85
C ASP A 37 9.20 -8.04 9.93
N ASP A 38 9.74 -8.45 11.08
CA ASP A 38 10.20 -9.82 11.30
C ASP A 38 9.08 -10.84 11.26
N SER A 39 7.84 -10.40 11.36
CA SER A 39 6.67 -11.29 11.25
C SER A 39 6.50 -11.87 9.85
N TYR A 40 7.10 -11.24 8.85
CA TYR A 40 7.05 -11.76 7.48
C TYR A 40 8.21 -12.73 7.27
N GLU A 41 7.94 -13.79 6.52
CA GLU A 41 8.93 -14.86 6.29
C GLU A 41 10.26 -14.30 5.76
N LYS A 42 10.20 -13.32 4.86
CA LYS A 42 11.41 -12.74 4.26
C LYS A 42 11.77 -11.40 4.87
N GLY A 43 11.15 -11.04 5.99
CA GLY A 43 11.41 -9.77 6.65
C GLY A 43 10.72 -8.57 6.04
N LEU A 44 9.98 -8.77 4.96
CA LEU A 44 9.22 -7.69 4.33
C LEU A 44 8.09 -8.24 3.47
N ARG A 45 7.13 -7.37 3.18
CA ARG A 45 6.05 -7.67 2.24
C ARG A 45 5.53 -6.35 1.67
N ASN A 46 4.95 -6.39 0.49
CA ASN A 46 4.44 -5.16 -0.12
C ASN A 46 3.02 -5.32 -0.65
N ILE A 47 2.37 -4.18 -0.83
CA ILE A 47 1.07 -4.04 -1.47
C ILE A 47 1.29 -3.11 -2.65
N SER A 48 0.78 -3.48 -3.83
CA SER A 48 0.86 -2.61 -4.99
C SER A 48 -0.54 -2.20 -5.44
N LEU A 49 -0.68 -0.92 -5.78
CA LEU A 49 -1.89 -0.37 -6.40
C LEU A 49 -1.51 0.05 -7.81
N ASP A 50 -2.17 -0.52 -8.81
CA ASP A 50 -1.83 -0.23 -10.21
C ASP A 50 -3.04 0.39 -10.92
N ASN A 51 -2.95 1.68 -11.19
CA ASN A 51 -4.05 2.43 -11.79
C ASN A 51 -4.39 2.00 -13.22
N ARG A 52 -3.52 1.21 -13.83
CA ARG A 52 -3.75 0.74 -15.21
C ARG A 52 -4.59 -0.52 -15.26
N VAL A 53 -4.49 -1.39 -14.24
CA VAL A 53 -5.12 -2.70 -14.27
C VAL A 53 -6.10 -2.95 -13.11
N ASP A 54 -5.92 -2.30 -11.98
CA ASP A 54 -6.82 -2.49 -10.85
C ASP A 54 -8.11 -1.70 -11.04
N LYS A 55 -9.24 -2.35 -10.79
CA LYS A 55 -10.51 -1.65 -10.76
C LYS A 55 -10.54 -0.72 -9.55
N GLU A 56 -11.30 0.36 -9.64
CA GLU A 56 -11.32 1.38 -8.59
C GLU A 56 -11.68 0.81 -7.22
N ASN A 57 -12.69 -0.06 -7.14
CA ASN A 57 -13.08 -0.65 -5.86
C ASN A 57 -11.95 -1.51 -5.27
N LYS A 58 -11.19 -2.20 -6.11
CA LYS A 58 -10.06 -3.00 -5.67
C LYS A 58 -8.94 -2.10 -5.16
N MET A 59 -8.65 -1.01 -5.88
CA MET A 59 -7.64 -0.05 -5.43
C MET A 59 -8.01 0.58 -4.10
N LEU A 60 -9.27 0.94 -3.93
CA LEU A 60 -9.73 1.53 -2.66
C LEU A 60 -9.60 0.52 -1.52
N ALA A 61 -9.91 -0.75 -1.76
CA ALA A 61 -9.75 -1.78 -0.74
C ALA A 61 -8.28 -1.94 -0.35
N LYS A 62 -7.39 -1.95 -1.33
CA LYS A 62 -5.94 -2.03 -1.08
C LYS A 62 -5.44 -0.80 -0.34
N PHE A 63 -5.96 0.37 -0.69
CA PHE A 63 -5.59 1.62 -0.03
C PHE A 63 -5.99 1.59 1.45
N GLU A 64 -7.21 1.13 1.76
CA GLU A 64 -7.65 1.01 3.14
C GLU A 64 -6.80 0.01 3.92
N LEU A 65 -6.45 -1.11 3.29
CA LEU A 65 -5.55 -2.08 3.91
C LEU A 65 -4.17 -1.46 4.19
N ALA A 66 -3.63 -0.74 3.22
CA ALA A 66 -2.34 -0.08 3.39
C ALA A 66 -2.35 0.90 4.57
N LYS A 67 -3.42 1.67 4.72
CA LYS A 67 -3.54 2.59 5.85
C LYS A 67 -3.56 1.84 7.17
N LYS A 68 -4.27 0.73 7.24
CA LYS A 68 -4.33 -0.08 8.47
C LYS A 68 -2.97 -0.66 8.81
N VAL A 69 -2.22 -1.11 7.81
CA VAL A 69 -0.88 -1.65 8.04
C VAL A 69 0.04 -0.57 8.59
N ILE A 70 0.02 0.62 8.01
CA ILE A 70 0.87 1.73 8.48
C ILE A 70 0.51 2.12 9.91
N LYS A 71 -0.77 2.08 10.25
CA LYS A 71 -1.23 2.41 11.61
C LYS A 71 -0.95 1.31 12.63
N GLY A 72 -0.43 0.17 12.20
CA GLY A 72 -0.13 -0.94 13.08
C GLY A 72 -1.32 -1.80 13.44
N GLU A 73 -2.42 -1.68 12.72
CA GLU A 73 -3.65 -2.43 13.01
C GLU A 73 -3.61 -3.86 12.48
N CYS A 74 -2.81 -4.12 11.46
CA CYS A 74 -2.67 -5.45 10.90
C CYS A 74 -1.39 -5.56 10.08
N LEU A 75 -1.03 -6.80 9.76
CA LEU A 75 0.07 -7.08 8.83
C LEU A 75 -0.49 -7.25 7.42
N ILE A 76 0.39 -7.20 6.43
CA ILE A 76 -0.01 -7.50 5.05
C ILE A 76 -0.24 -9.01 4.98
N ASP A 77 -1.49 -9.39 4.75
CA ASP A 77 -1.88 -10.80 4.67
C ASP A 77 -1.70 -11.29 3.24
N GLU A 78 -0.99 -12.39 3.08
CA GLU A 78 -0.75 -12.98 1.78
C GLU A 78 -2.03 -13.30 1.02
N ARG A 79 -3.07 -13.74 1.75
CA ARG A 79 -4.35 -14.07 1.12
C ARG A 79 -5.05 -12.83 0.57
N ASN A 80 -4.85 -11.67 1.20
CA ASN A 80 -5.42 -10.42 0.72
C ASN A 80 -4.74 -9.96 -0.56
N ASN A 81 -3.48 -10.33 -0.77
CA ASN A 81 -2.73 -9.95 -1.95
C ASN A 81 -3.03 -10.83 -3.15
N GLN A 82 -3.66 -11.96 -2.95
CA GLN A 82 -3.97 -12.90 -4.03
C GLN A 82 -5.33 -12.62 -4.67
N SER A 83 -6.14 -11.83 -4.07
CA SER A 83 -7.49 -11.57 -4.56
C SER A 83 -7.62 -10.26 -5.37
#